data_25bb01666c023ca2472bed6a993aa5f2
#
_entry.id   25bb01666c023ca2472bed6a993aa5f2
#
_cell.length_a   1.000
_cell.length_b   1.000
_cell.length_c   1.000
_cell.angle_alpha   90.00
_cell.angle_beta   90.00
_cell.angle_gamma   90.00
#
_symmetry.space_group_name_H-M   'P 1'
#
loop_
_entity.id
_entity.type
_entity.pdbx_description
1 polymer ?
#
loop_
_entity_poly.entity_id
_entity_poly.type
_entity_poly.pdbx_seq_one_letter_code
_entity_poly.pdbx_strand_id
1 'polypeptide(L)' 'QNLEALNMALNRWIAAKGILPERLEQLVMEEFLPMLPMEPVGKKFAIDRKNKVIILVGQ' A
#
# COMPACT_ATOMS: atom_id res chain seq x y z
N GLN A 1 -5.72 2.49 -10.62
CA GLN A 1 -5.12 1.28 -11.10
C GLN A 1 -4.00 0.83 -10.19
N ASN A 2 -2.86 1.50 -10.20
CA ASN A 2 -1.80 1.11 -9.28
C ASN A 2 -2.21 1.34 -7.84
N LEU A 3 -2.87 2.45 -7.57
CA LEU A 3 -3.36 2.75 -6.25
C LEU A 3 -4.45 1.77 -5.83
N GLU A 4 -5.28 1.38 -6.78
CA GLU A 4 -6.33 0.41 -6.53
C GLU A 4 -5.74 -0.95 -6.15
N ALA A 5 -4.71 -1.39 -6.89
CA ALA A 5 -4.06 -2.66 -6.60
C ALA A 5 -3.40 -2.64 -5.22
N LEU A 6 -2.77 -1.51 -4.87
CA LEU A 6 -2.17 -1.36 -3.55
C LEU A 6 -3.22 -1.43 -2.45
N ASN A 7 -4.36 -0.78 -2.66
CA ASN A 7 -5.41 -0.78 -1.64
C ASN A 7 -6.06 -2.15 -1.51
N MET A 8 -6.16 -2.89 -2.60
CA MET A 8 -6.66 -4.26 -2.53
C MET A 8 -5.72 -5.13 -1.70
N ALA A 9 -4.42 -4.99 -1.93
CA ALA A 9 -3.44 -5.74 -1.15
C ALA A 9 -3.46 -5.32 0.31
N LEU A 10 -3.63 -4.03 0.57
CA LEU A 10 -3.72 -3.54 1.93
C LEU A 10 -4.93 -4.11 2.66
N ASN A 11 -6.07 -4.19 1.97
CA ASN A 11 -7.25 -4.77 2.57
C ASN A 11 -7.06 -6.24 2.93
N ARG A 12 -6.37 -6.98 2.06
CA ARG A 12 -6.04 -8.38 2.36
C ARG A 12 -5.11 -8.49 3.56
N TRP A 13 -4.13 -7.59 3.63
CA TRP A 13 -3.21 -7.56 4.75
C TRP A 13 -3.96 -7.32 6.06
N ILE A 14 -4.84 -6.32 6.07
CA ILE A 14 -5.59 -6.00 7.28
C ILE A 14 -6.50 -7.17 7.68
N ALA A 15 -7.13 -7.81 6.68
CA ALA A 15 -7.99 -8.96 6.97
C ALA A 15 -7.21 -10.11 7.58
N ALA A 16 -5.97 -10.31 7.13
CA ALA A 16 -5.14 -11.42 7.60
C ALA A 16 -4.47 -11.12 8.94
N LYS A 17 -4.06 -9.87 9.15
CA LYS A 17 -3.19 -9.54 10.29
C LYS A 17 -3.86 -8.65 11.32
N GLY A 18 -4.93 -7.96 10.96
CA GLY A 18 -5.65 -7.09 11.89
C GLY A 18 -4.98 -5.77 12.18
N ILE A 19 -3.87 -5.48 11.53
CA ILE A 19 -3.14 -4.22 11.73
C ILE A 19 -2.64 -3.74 10.37
N LEU A 20 -2.25 -2.46 10.32
CA LEU A 20 -1.63 -1.89 9.13
C LEU A 20 -0.16 -2.29 9.06
N PRO A 21 0.39 -2.45 7.86
CA PRO A 21 1.83 -2.67 7.74
C PRO A 21 2.58 -1.38 8.08
N GLU A 22 3.82 -1.53 8.52
CA GLU A 22 4.63 -0.35 8.79
C GLU A 22 5.17 0.27 7.51
N ARG A 23 5.39 -0.55 6.49
CA ARG A 23 5.92 -0.12 5.21
C ARG A 23 5.20 -0.84 4.09
N LEU A 24 5.11 -0.16 2.95
CA LEU A 24 4.49 -0.77 1.77
C LEU A 24 5.27 -1.99 1.28
N GLU A 25 6.58 -2.00 1.45
CA GLU A 25 7.40 -3.12 1.05
C GLU A 25 6.98 -4.42 1.71
N GLN A 26 6.39 -4.35 2.87
CA GLN A 26 5.92 -5.55 3.56
C GLN A 26 4.83 -6.27 2.78
N LEU A 27 4.04 -5.53 2.01
CA LEU A 27 3.03 -6.15 1.14
C LEU A 27 3.68 -7.06 0.11
N VAL A 28 4.84 -6.67 -0.40
CA VAL A 28 5.57 -7.49 -1.36
C VAL A 28 6.29 -8.63 -0.64
N MET A 29 6.92 -8.34 0.49
CA MET A 29 7.68 -9.35 1.22
C MET A 29 6.81 -10.52 1.67
N GLU A 30 5.57 -10.24 2.02
CA GLU A 30 4.66 -11.29 2.45
C GLU A 30 3.71 -11.72 1.34
N GLU A 31 4.04 -11.36 0.11
CA GLU A 31 3.39 -11.89 -1.09
C GLU A 31 1.92 -11.48 -1.25
N PHE A 32 1.56 -10.33 -0.69
CA PHE A 32 0.25 -9.75 -0.96
C PHE A 32 0.24 -9.01 -2.29
N LEU A 33 1.44 -8.64 -2.78
CA LEU A 33 1.66 -8.03 -4.09
C LEU A 33 2.89 -8.65 -4.71
N PRO A 34 2.92 -8.84 -6.04
CA PRO A 34 4.14 -9.34 -6.69
C PRO A 34 5.27 -8.32 -6.68
N MET A 35 4.94 -7.04 -6.76
CA MET A 35 5.92 -5.96 -6.72
C MET A 35 5.20 -4.65 -6.48
N LEU A 36 5.93 -3.65 -5.99
CA LEU A 36 5.34 -2.33 -5.80
C LEU A 36 5.20 -1.65 -7.16
N PRO A 37 4.06 -0.99 -7.41
CA PRO A 37 3.90 -0.23 -8.65
C PRO A 37 4.83 0.98 -8.66
N MET A 38 5.15 1.46 -9.87
CA MET A 38 5.94 2.67 -10.00
C MET A 38 5.13 3.89 -9.57
N GLU A 39 5.81 4.81 -8.89
CA GLU A 39 5.18 6.05 -8.47
C GLU A 39 5.17 7.05 -9.62
N PRO A 40 4.11 7.86 -9.76
CA PRO A 40 4.13 8.94 -10.72
C PRO A 40 5.23 9.95 -10.38
N VAL A 41 5.68 10.67 -11.39
CA VAL A 41 6.72 11.68 -11.19
C VAL A 41 6.24 12.72 -10.20
N GLY A 42 7.07 13.01 -9.20
CA GLY A 42 6.75 14.00 -8.19
C GLY A 42 5.78 13.55 -7.13
N LYS A 43 5.45 12.26 -7.11
CA LYS A 43 4.52 11.70 -6.14
C LYS A 43 5.12 10.47 -5.50
N LYS A 44 4.56 10.09 -4.36
CA LYS A 44 4.92 8.81 -3.75
C LYS A 44 3.72 8.24 -3.02
N PHE A 45 3.74 6.93 -2.85
CA PHE A 45 2.69 6.25 -2.10
C PHE A 45 2.94 6.39 -0.60
N ALA A 46 1.87 6.56 0.15
CA ALA A 46 1.96 6.63 1.61
C ALA A 46 0.75 5.92 2.21
N ILE A 47 0.92 5.44 3.42
CA ILE A 47 -0.18 4.79 4.14
C ILE A 47 -0.87 5.85 4.99
N ASP A 48 -2.16 6.07 4.71
CA ASP A 48 -2.98 6.92 5.55
C ASP A 48 -3.53 6.07 6.67
N ARG A 49 -2.89 6.18 7.84
CA ARG A 49 -3.23 5.30 8.96
C ARG A 49 -4.57 5.61 9.55
N LYS A 50 -5.02 6.84 9.42
CA LYS A 50 -6.31 7.24 9.94
C LYS A 50 -7.45 6.60 9.17
N ASN A 51 -7.34 6.62 7.84
CA ASN A 51 -8.40 6.07 6.99
C ASN A 51 -8.10 4.66 6.51
N LYS A 52 -6.91 4.14 6.83
CA LYS A 52 -6.51 2.77 6.49
C LYS A 52 -6.54 2.54 5.00
N VAL A 53 -5.98 3.48 4.26
CA VAL A 53 -5.88 3.40 2.80
C VAL A 53 -4.50 3.88 2.38
N ILE A 54 -4.11 3.53 1.16
CA ILE A 54 -2.89 4.02 0.56
C ILE A 54 -3.26 5.19 -0.34
N ILE A 55 -2.48 6.26 -0.24
CA ILE A 55 -2.72 7.48 -0.98
C ILE A 55 -1.44 7.90 -1.70
N LEU A 56 -1.59 8.80 -2.67
CA LEU A 56 -0.47 9.45 -3.32
C LEU A 56 -0.27 10.81 -2.67
N VAL A 57 0.98 11.11 -2.33
CA VAL A 57 1.32 12.42 -1.76
C VAL A 57 2.40 13.06 -2.60
N GLY A 58 2.41 14.39 -2.62
CA GLY A 58 3.46 15.14 -3.29
C GLY A 58 4.75 15.09 -2.50
N GLN A 59 5.85 15.22 -3.22
CA GLN A 59 7.17 15.26 -2.58
C GLN A 59 7.61 16.68 -2.28
#